data_d34b04423bcc2ea3fdc780473937a287
#
_entry.id   d34b04423bcc2ea3fdc780473937a287
#
_cell.length_a   1.000
_cell.length_b   1.000
_cell.length_c   1.000
_cell.angle_alpha   90.00
_cell.angle_beta   90.00
_cell.angle_gamma   90.00
#
_symmetry.space_group_name_H-M   'P 1'
#
loop_
_entity.id
_entity.type
_entity.pdbx_description
1 polymer ?
#
loop_
_entity_poly.entity_id
_entity_poly.type
_entity_poly.pdbx_seq_one_letter_code
_entity_poly.pdbx_strand_id
1 'polypeptide(L)'
;VVDDLHPSTISDIKKTAETEGIIIVHGGGKEVTKVCKQLGKEPKFVTSPSGIKSRYTDKETAEIFTMVMSGRINKTIVQMLQKNGINAIGLSGVDAKVIEADRKKKLLIVNEKGRKQAIDGGYTGKIKNVNSEFIKSLLKQGLTPVISPIAISEESEFLNVDGDRAAAYVAGSVGSDKVLFITNVDGLLMDDEVVPKLTLAQAKEIRPKIGPGMEKKILASTEALDMGVKQAFIANGQKENPISTAIAHDNCTVIEHE
;
A
#
# COMPACT_ATOMS: atom_id res chain seq x y z
N VAL A 1 1.45 11.92 -4.33
CA VAL A 1 0.37 11.04 -3.82
C VAL A 1 -0.89 11.85 -3.56
N VAL A 2 -0.79 12.93 -2.77
CA VAL A 2 -1.95 13.75 -2.42
C VAL A 2 -2.37 14.65 -3.59
N ASP A 3 -1.42 15.18 -4.33
CA ASP A 3 -1.65 16.09 -5.47
C ASP A 3 -2.28 15.37 -6.68
N ASP A 4 -2.27 14.05 -6.68
CA ASP A 4 -2.84 13.23 -7.76
C ASP A 4 -4.30 12.81 -7.49
N LEU A 5 -4.86 13.11 -6.31
CA LEU A 5 -6.22 12.75 -5.92
C LEU A 5 -7.24 13.83 -6.33
N HIS A 6 -8.47 13.39 -6.60
CA HIS A 6 -9.57 14.33 -6.83
C HIS A 6 -9.82 15.18 -5.57
N PRO A 7 -10.16 16.48 -5.68
CA PRO A 7 -10.42 17.34 -4.52
C PRO A 7 -11.49 16.81 -3.56
N SER A 8 -12.51 16.09 -4.07
CA SER A 8 -13.55 15.47 -3.24
C SER A 8 -13.08 14.29 -2.39
N THR A 9 -11.88 13.71 -2.66
CA THR A 9 -11.41 12.52 -1.92
C THR A 9 -11.35 12.76 -0.41
N ILE A 10 -10.98 13.95 0.03
CA ILE A 10 -10.88 14.27 1.46
C ILE A 10 -12.27 14.37 2.11
N SER A 11 -13.22 15.00 1.42
CA SER A 11 -14.61 15.04 1.90
C SER A 11 -15.26 13.66 1.91
N ASP A 12 -14.90 12.82 0.96
CA ASP A 12 -15.35 11.43 0.86
C ASP A 12 -14.76 10.57 2.01
N ILE A 13 -13.45 10.72 2.33
CA ILE A 13 -12.82 10.13 3.52
C ILE A 13 -13.56 10.59 4.78
N LYS A 14 -13.83 11.90 4.92
CA LYS A 14 -14.52 12.45 6.10
C LYS A 14 -15.89 11.81 6.28
N LYS A 15 -16.71 11.81 5.23
CA LYS A 15 -18.05 11.22 5.23
C LYS A 15 -18.02 9.74 5.63
N THR A 16 -17.07 8.98 5.10
CA THR A 16 -16.92 7.56 5.43
C THR A 16 -16.44 7.39 6.87
N ALA A 17 -15.50 8.25 7.36
CA ALA A 17 -15.00 8.20 8.73
C ALA A 17 -16.07 8.53 9.80
N GLU A 18 -17.15 9.22 9.44
CA GLU A 18 -18.27 9.50 10.35
C GLU A 18 -19.13 8.26 10.62
N THR A 19 -19.11 7.27 9.74
CA THR A 19 -19.94 6.05 9.82
C THR A 19 -19.15 4.78 10.07
N GLU A 20 -17.90 4.74 9.60
CA GLU A 20 -17.02 3.57 9.67
C GLU A 20 -15.63 3.99 10.14
N GLY A 21 -14.92 3.11 10.83
CA GLY A 21 -13.51 3.32 11.15
C GLY A 21 -12.65 3.25 9.90
N ILE A 22 -11.83 4.27 9.63
CA ILE A 22 -10.93 4.31 8.49
C ILE A 22 -9.48 4.20 8.94
N ILE A 23 -8.70 3.39 8.22
CA ILE A 23 -7.25 3.33 8.30
C ILE A 23 -6.70 3.67 6.91
N ILE A 24 -5.76 4.60 6.86
CA ILE A 24 -5.12 4.99 5.61
C ILE A 24 -3.70 4.42 5.58
N VAL A 25 -3.38 3.64 4.56
CA VAL A 25 -2.00 3.24 4.26
C VAL A 25 -1.57 3.93 2.98
N HIS A 26 -0.48 4.67 3.01
CA HIS A 26 -0.09 5.48 1.87
C HIS A 26 1.16 4.97 1.15
N GLY A 27 1.25 5.25 -0.13
CA GLY A 27 2.45 5.10 -0.92
C GLY A 27 3.29 6.38 -0.97
N GLY A 28 4.28 6.44 -1.89
CA GLY A 28 5.12 7.63 -2.05
C GLY A 28 6.42 7.39 -2.82
N GLY A 29 6.52 6.27 -3.54
CA GLY A 29 7.75 5.88 -4.22
C GLY A 29 8.32 6.92 -5.21
N LYS A 30 7.46 7.72 -5.87
CA LYS A 30 7.90 8.82 -6.76
C LYS A 30 8.63 9.91 -5.97
N GLU A 31 8.07 10.33 -4.81
CA GLU A 31 8.69 11.36 -3.97
C GLU A 31 9.98 10.86 -3.33
N VAL A 32 10.04 9.61 -2.89
CA VAL A 32 11.30 8.99 -2.44
C VAL A 32 12.36 9.03 -3.54
N THR A 33 12.01 8.70 -4.78
CA THR A 33 12.93 8.78 -5.93
C THR A 33 13.46 10.19 -6.12
N LYS A 34 12.60 11.20 -6.03
CA LYS A 34 12.96 12.62 -6.18
C LYS A 34 13.93 13.05 -5.08
N VAL A 35 13.62 12.74 -3.82
CA VAL A 35 14.47 13.12 -2.69
C VAL A 35 15.80 12.37 -2.70
N CYS A 36 15.84 11.07 -3.05
CA CYS A 36 17.11 10.35 -3.25
C CYS A 36 18.02 11.11 -4.22
N LYS A 37 17.49 11.50 -5.40
CA LYS A 37 18.27 12.26 -6.39
C LYS A 37 18.75 13.61 -5.86
N GLN A 38 17.92 14.34 -5.13
CA GLN A 38 18.29 15.62 -4.50
C GLN A 38 19.43 15.47 -3.48
N LEU A 39 19.50 14.31 -2.81
CA LEU A 39 20.58 13.97 -1.87
C LEU A 39 21.78 13.30 -2.55
N GLY A 40 21.82 13.26 -3.89
CA GLY A 40 22.94 12.65 -4.63
C GLY A 40 22.91 11.13 -4.69
N LYS A 41 21.81 10.49 -4.25
CA LYS A 41 21.65 9.04 -4.25
C LYS A 41 20.84 8.59 -5.46
N GLU A 42 21.48 7.90 -6.41
CA GLU A 42 20.76 7.31 -7.55
C GLU A 42 19.92 6.08 -7.12
N PRO A 43 18.59 6.13 -7.32
CA PRO A 43 17.71 5.03 -6.96
C PRO A 43 17.94 3.80 -7.85
N LYS A 44 18.19 2.66 -7.25
CA LYS A 44 18.31 1.38 -7.98
C LYS A 44 16.98 0.64 -7.98
N PHE A 45 16.62 0.06 -9.13
CA PHE A 45 15.45 -0.78 -9.27
C PHE A 45 15.87 -2.16 -9.77
N VAL A 46 15.21 -3.19 -9.27
CA VAL A 46 15.42 -4.58 -9.64
C VAL A 46 14.11 -5.20 -10.09
N THR A 47 14.20 -6.15 -11.01
CA THR A 47 13.03 -6.87 -11.52
C THR A 47 13.10 -8.33 -11.05
N SER A 48 12.04 -8.81 -10.42
CA SER A 48 11.92 -10.22 -10.03
C SER A 48 11.72 -11.13 -11.25
N PRO A 49 11.91 -12.45 -11.14
CA PRO A 49 11.61 -13.38 -12.22
C PRO A 49 10.14 -13.41 -12.67
N SER A 50 9.23 -12.93 -11.83
CA SER A 50 7.81 -12.73 -12.17
C SER A 50 7.52 -11.40 -12.86
N GLY A 51 8.53 -10.57 -13.17
CA GLY A 51 8.37 -9.28 -13.84
C GLY A 51 8.13 -8.10 -12.89
N ILE A 52 7.95 -8.34 -11.60
CA ILE A 52 7.68 -7.26 -10.62
C ILE A 52 8.92 -6.40 -10.43
N LYS A 53 8.79 -5.12 -10.78
CA LYS A 53 9.83 -4.10 -10.54
C LYS A 53 9.69 -3.52 -9.13
N SER A 54 10.78 -3.50 -8.37
CA SER A 54 10.84 -2.94 -7.02
C SER A 54 12.13 -2.15 -6.80
N ARG A 55 12.10 -1.22 -5.84
CA ARG A 55 13.28 -0.47 -5.43
C ARG A 55 14.23 -1.40 -4.66
N TYR A 56 15.48 -1.47 -5.08
CA TYR A 56 16.53 -2.03 -4.24
C TYR A 56 16.83 -1.04 -3.11
N THR A 57 16.71 -1.48 -1.88
CA THR A 57 16.81 -0.63 -0.70
C THR A 57 18.05 -1.02 0.09
N ASP A 58 19.18 -0.35 -0.14
CA ASP A 58 20.34 -0.43 0.74
C ASP A 58 20.11 0.38 2.03
N LYS A 59 21.06 0.38 2.96
CA LYS A 59 20.92 1.04 4.26
C LYS A 59 20.58 2.53 4.12
N GLU A 60 21.36 3.25 3.34
CA GLU A 60 21.16 4.69 3.10
C GLU A 60 19.80 4.95 2.43
N THR A 61 19.42 4.13 1.46
CA THR A 61 18.09 4.22 0.83
C THR A 61 16.98 3.95 1.85
N ALA A 62 17.16 3.03 2.80
CA ALA A 62 16.18 2.77 3.85
C ALA A 62 16.01 3.98 4.79
N GLU A 63 17.09 4.66 5.13
CA GLU A 63 17.07 5.89 5.93
C GLU A 63 16.33 7.03 5.20
N ILE A 64 16.68 7.29 3.92
CA ILE A 64 15.98 8.28 3.08
C ILE A 64 14.51 7.92 2.91
N PHE A 65 14.21 6.64 2.66
CA PHE A 65 12.85 6.14 2.52
C PHE A 65 12.03 6.42 3.79
N THR A 66 12.61 6.17 4.97
CA THR A 66 11.97 6.43 6.26
C THR A 66 11.70 7.93 6.47
N MET A 67 12.69 8.79 6.22
CA MET A 67 12.52 10.26 6.33
C MET A 67 11.38 10.76 5.43
N VAL A 68 11.34 10.31 4.19
CA VAL A 68 10.35 10.79 3.19
C VAL A 68 8.97 10.24 3.49
N MET A 69 8.87 8.93 3.74
CA MET A 69 7.58 8.28 3.94
C MET A 69 6.95 8.67 5.27
N SER A 70 7.68 8.53 6.39
CA SER A 70 7.12 8.79 7.73
C SER A 70 7.12 10.27 8.12
N GLY A 71 8.08 11.04 7.62
CA GLY A 71 8.16 12.47 7.87
C GLY A 71 7.33 13.26 6.86
N ARG A 72 7.81 13.39 5.64
CA ARG A 72 7.25 14.31 4.65
C ARG A 72 5.84 13.91 4.21
N ILE A 73 5.68 12.70 3.64
CA ILE A 73 4.39 12.29 3.04
C ILE A 73 3.35 12.07 4.12
N ASN A 74 3.68 11.27 5.13
CA ASN A 74 2.77 10.94 6.22
C ASN A 74 2.24 12.20 6.91
N LYS A 75 3.12 13.13 7.30
CA LYS A 75 2.71 14.35 8.00
C LYS A 75 1.96 15.33 7.10
N THR A 76 2.23 15.37 5.79
CA THR A 76 1.43 16.13 4.84
C THR A 76 0.00 15.60 4.76
N ILE A 77 -0.17 14.27 4.71
CA ILE A 77 -1.50 13.65 4.71
C ILE A 77 -2.23 13.96 6.03
N VAL A 78 -1.58 13.75 7.16
CA VAL A 78 -2.16 14.06 8.50
C VAL A 78 -2.58 15.52 8.58
N GLN A 79 -1.71 16.45 8.19
CA GLN A 79 -2.02 17.90 8.19
C GLN A 79 -3.25 18.21 7.36
N MET A 80 -3.37 17.62 6.17
CA MET A 80 -4.50 17.81 5.29
C MET A 80 -5.81 17.24 5.88
N LEU A 81 -5.76 16.07 6.50
CA LEU A 81 -6.90 15.45 7.18
C LEU A 81 -7.34 16.29 8.37
N GLN A 82 -6.41 16.73 9.21
CA GLN A 82 -6.69 17.60 10.37
C GLN A 82 -7.31 18.94 9.92
N LYS A 83 -6.80 19.56 8.86
CA LYS A 83 -7.37 20.79 8.27
C LYS A 83 -8.84 20.62 7.89
N ASN A 84 -9.26 19.39 7.52
CA ASN A 84 -10.63 19.06 7.13
C ASN A 84 -11.48 18.48 8.28
N GLY A 85 -10.98 18.55 9.53
CA GLY A 85 -11.69 18.10 10.72
C GLY A 85 -11.72 16.59 10.92
N ILE A 86 -10.80 15.86 10.28
CA ILE A 86 -10.59 14.44 10.52
C ILE A 86 -9.47 14.28 11.55
N ASN A 87 -9.77 13.67 12.70
CA ASN A 87 -8.80 13.49 13.78
C ASN A 87 -7.79 12.38 13.44
N ALA A 88 -6.79 12.71 12.62
CA ALA A 88 -5.81 11.77 12.11
C ALA A 88 -4.54 11.69 12.93
N ILE A 89 -3.98 10.49 13.07
CA ILE A 89 -2.67 10.24 13.67
C ILE A 89 -1.75 9.56 12.66
N GLY A 90 -0.55 10.11 12.47
CA GLY A 90 0.43 9.55 11.54
C GLY A 90 1.41 8.62 12.24
N LEU A 91 1.54 7.42 11.70
CA LEU A 91 2.39 6.33 12.18
C LEU A 91 3.24 5.77 11.05
N SER A 92 4.36 5.18 11.41
CA SER A 92 5.07 4.19 10.59
C SER A 92 4.86 2.80 11.19
N GLY A 93 5.17 1.74 10.47
CA GLY A 93 5.12 0.40 11.03
C GLY A 93 6.09 0.18 12.19
N VAL A 94 7.08 1.07 12.36
CA VAL A 94 8.04 1.03 13.48
C VAL A 94 7.39 1.46 14.79
N ASP A 95 6.47 2.45 14.75
CA ASP A 95 5.80 2.99 15.93
C ASP A 95 4.96 1.87 16.58
N ALA A 96 5.18 1.60 17.87
CA ALA A 96 4.53 0.51 18.60
C ALA A 96 4.58 -0.85 17.88
N LYS A 97 5.58 -1.08 17.01
CA LYS A 97 5.70 -2.28 16.15
C LYS A 97 4.43 -2.55 15.34
N VAL A 98 3.84 -1.47 14.79
CA VAL A 98 2.59 -1.56 14.00
C VAL A 98 2.75 -2.53 12.82
N ILE A 99 3.94 -2.59 12.20
CA ILE A 99 4.25 -3.60 11.18
C ILE A 99 5.63 -4.19 11.50
N GLU A 100 5.67 -5.47 11.82
CA GLU A 100 6.90 -6.23 11.94
C GLU A 100 7.16 -7.03 10.66
N ALA A 101 8.42 -7.11 10.24
CA ALA A 101 8.80 -7.83 9.03
C ALA A 101 10.14 -8.56 9.18
N ASP A 102 10.24 -9.69 8.49
CA ASP A 102 11.52 -10.37 8.33
C ASP A 102 12.32 -9.71 7.19
N ARG A 103 13.59 -9.39 7.45
CA ARG A 103 14.50 -8.90 6.41
C ARG A 103 14.78 -10.00 5.38
N LYS A 104 14.56 -9.71 4.11
CA LYS A 104 14.90 -10.65 3.04
C LYS A 104 16.41 -10.75 2.90
N LYS A 105 16.97 -11.90 3.21
CA LYS A 105 18.42 -12.15 3.09
C LYS A 105 18.90 -12.12 1.63
N LYS A 106 18.07 -12.58 0.70
CA LYS A 106 18.36 -12.61 -0.74
C LYS A 106 17.15 -12.21 -1.56
N LEU A 107 17.39 -11.54 -2.68
CA LEU A 107 16.40 -11.27 -3.73
C LEU A 107 16.81 -12.03 -4.98
N LEU A 108 15.86 -12.73 -5.60
CA LEU A 108 16.05 -13.30 -6.92
C LEU A 108 15.61 -12.27 -7.95
N ILE A 109 16.51 -11.87 -8.82
CA ILE A 109 16.27 -10.85 -9.85
C ILE A 109 16.57 -11.41 -11.25
N VAL A 110 16.08 -10.71 -12.26
CA VAL A 110 16.52 -10.88 -13.65
C VAL A 110 17.53 -9.78 -13.95
N ASN A 111 18.75 -10.15 -14.30
CA ASN A 111 19.80 -9.20 -14.65
C ASN A 111 19.63 -8.66 -16.07
N GLU A 112 20.46 -7.69 -16.48
CA GLU A 112 20.43 -7.06 -17.81
C GLU A 112 20.59 -8.06 -18.98
N LYS A 113 21.18 -9.23 -18.73
CA LYS A 113 21.33 -10.32 -19.72
C LYS A 113 20.15 -11.31 -19.70
N GLY A 114 19.04 -10.98 -19.00
CA GLY A 114 17.85 -11.83 -18.88
C GLY A 114 18.04 -13.08 -17.99
N ARG A 115 19.15 -13.19 -17.25
CA ARG A 115 19.44 -14.34 -16.41
C ARG A 115 18.97 -14.12 -14.98
N LYS A 116 18.45 -15.17 -14.35
CA LYS A 116 18.13 -15.18 -12.92
C LYS A 116 19.41 -15.11 -12.08
N GLN A 117 19.43 -14.18 -11.12
CA GLN A 117 20.57 -13.96 -10.23
C GLN A 117 20.06 -13.69 -8.82
N ALA A 118 20.69 -14.29 -7.83
CA ALA A 118 20.47 -13.95 -6.42
C ALA A 118 21.40 -12.80 -6.01
N ILE A 119 20.85 -11.77 -5.41
CA ILE A 119 21.59 -10.64 -4.83
C ILE A 119 21.27 -10.53 -3.34
N ASP A 120 22.02 -9.71 -2.60
CA ASP A 120 21.65 -9.34 -1.23
C ASP A 120 20.26 -8.72 -1.19
N GLY A 121 19.47 -9.05 -0.17
CA GLY A 121 18.09 -8.59 -0.03
C GLY A 121 17.97 -7.13 0.37
N GLY A 122 19.05 -6.52 0.79
CA GLY A 122 19.07 -5.16 1.33
C GLY A 122 18.15 -5.02 2.54
N TYR A 123 17.51 -3.88 2.64
CA TYR A 123 16.53 -3.57 3.69
C TYR A 123 15.09 -3.71 3.18
N THR A 124 14.82 -4.81 2.48
CA THR A 124 13.48 -5.17 2.01
C THR A 124 12.83 -6.12 3.00
N GLY A 125 11.62 -5.78 3.47
CA GLY A 125 10.85 -6.58 4.43
C GLY A 125 9.89 -7.56 3.76
N LYS A 126 9.63 -8.67 4.47
CA LYS A 126 8.46 -9.53 4.29
C LYS A 126 7.62 -9.39 5.55
N ILE A 127 6.44 -8.80 5.43
CA ILE A 127 5.56 -8.58 6.58
C ILE A 127 5.29 -9.92 7.28
N LYS A 128 5.44 -9.93 8.60
CA LYS A 128 5.28 -11.07 9.48
C LYS A 128 4.09 -10.89 10.43
N ASN A 129 3.97 -9.70 11.00
CA ASN A 129 2.95 -9.38 11.98
C ASN A 129 2.49 -7.94 11.87
N VAL A 130 1.25 -7.68 12.28
CA VAL A 130 0.67 -6.34 12.44
C VAL A 130 0.08 -6.22 13.83
N ASN A 131 0.45 -5.18 14.57
CA ASN A 131 -0.09 -4.88 15.89
C ASN A 131 -1.53 -4.34 15.79
N SER A 132 -2.45 -5.23 15.47
CA SER A 132 -3.86 -4.90 15.23
C SER A 132 -4.55 -4.34 16.47
N GLU A 133 -4.17 -4.79 17.68
CA GLU A 133 -4.77 -4.30 18.93
C GLU A 133 -4.45 -2.83 19.18
N PHE A 134 -3.21 -2.41 18.88
CA PHE A 134 -2.85 -1.00 18.96
C PHE A 134 -3.65 -0.16 17.95
N ILE A 135 -3.75 -0.61 16.69
CA ILE A 135 -4.52 0.09 15.65
C ILE A 135 -6.00 0.19 16.05
N LYS A 136 -6.61 -0.90 16.51
CA LYS A 136 -8.00 -0.91 17.01
C LYS A 136 -8.21 0.03 18.20
N SER A 137 -7.22 0.14 19.08
CA SER A 137 -7.29 1.08 20.23
C SER A 137 -7.36 2.54 19.77
N LEU A 138 -6.65 2.90 18.69
CA LEU A 138 -6.71 4.25 18.11
C LEU A 138 -8.08 4.52 17.47
N LEU A 139 -8.62 3.55 16.71
CA LEU A 139 -9.97 3.66 16.14
C LEU A 139 -11.05 3.85 17.23
N LYS A 140 -10.96 3.10 18.34
CA LYS A 140 -11.87 3.25 19.49
C LYS A 140 -11.81 4.64 20.14
N GLN A 141 -10.69 5.34 20.01
CA GLN A 141 -10.51 6.72 20.48
C GLN A 141 -10.98 7.77 19.45
N GLY A 142 -11.58 7.35 18.32
CA GLY A 142 -12.02 8.26 17.26
C GLY A 142 -10.86 8.82 16.42
N LEU A 143 -9.71 8.16 16.43
CA LEU A 143 -8.56 8.56 15.63
C LEU A 143 -8.58 7.81 14.28
N THR A 144 -8.15 8.49 13.23
CA THR A 144 -7.89 7.90 11.90
C THR A 144 -6.39 7.64 11.75
N PRO A 145 -5.92 6.38 11.84
CA PRO A 145 -4.51 6.05 11.64
C PRO A 145 -4.09 6.24 10.19
N VAL A 146 -2.96 6.94 9.97
CA VAL A 146 -2.30 7.11 8.68
C VAL A 146 -0.95 6.42 8.77
N ILE A 147 -0.78 5.29 8.08
CA ILE A 147 0.36 4.38 8.23
C ILE A 147 1.27 4.46 7.01
N SER A 148 2.54 4.74 7.22
CA SER A 148 3.57 4.61 6.17
C SER A 148 4.13 3.18 6.12
N PRO A 149 4.42 2.64 4.91
CA PRO A 149 4.81 1.25 4.70
C PRO A 149 6.31 1.01 5.01
N ILE A 150 6.66 1.25 6.26
CA ILE A 150 7.98 0.95 6.84
C ILE A 150 7.72 -0.03 7.96
N ALA A 151 8.44 -1.14 7.96
CA ALA A 151 8.36 -2.13 9.03
C ALA A 151 9.62 -2.10 9.90
N ILE A 152 9.53 -2.69 11.07
CA ILE A 152 10.68 -2.96 11.94
C ILE A 152 11.04 -4.44 11.87
N SER A 153 12.35 -4.76 11.77
CA SER A 153 12.84 -6.13 11.90
C SER A 153 13.06 -6.53 13.37
N GLU A 154 13.33 -7.79 13.60
CA GLU A 154 13.72 -8.30 14.92
C GLU A 154 15.03 -7.65 15.40
N GLU A 155 15.94 -7.33 14.48
CA GLU A 155 17.18 -6.61 14.74
C GLU A 155 17.00 -5.08 14.85
N SER A 156 15.74 -4.62 14.92
CA SER A 156 15.38 -3.19 15.02
C SER A 156 15.82 -2.35 13.81
N GLU A 157 15.87 -2.95 12.61
CA GLU A 157 16.20 -2.26 11.37
C GLU A 157 14.93 -1.73 10.67
N PHE A 158 15.06 -0.59 9.97
CA PHE A 158 14.01 -0.09 9.09
C PHE A 158 13.93 -0.94 7.82
N LEU A 159 12.76 -1.48 7.53
CA LEU A 159 12.53 -2.27 6.34
C LEU A 159 11.48 -1.63 5.43
N ASN A 160 11.83 -1.48 4.16
CA ASN A 160 10.89 -1.09 3.11
C ASN A 160 9.95 -2.25 2.81
N VAL A 161 8.65 -2.05 2.99
CA VAL A 161 7.60 -2.99 2.58
C VAL A 161 6.74 -2.38 1.49
N ASP A 162 6.13 -3.19 0.67
CA ASP A 162 5.24 -2.73 -0.39
C ASP A 162 3.96 -2.14 0.22
N GLY A 163 3.55 -0.95 -0.25
CA GLY A 163 2.41 -0.22 0.34
C GLY A 163 1.07 -0.93 0.14
N ASP A 164 0.84 -1.53 -1.02
CA ASP A 164 -0.40 -2.26 -1.29
C ASP A 164 -0.47 -3.50 -0.37
N ARG A 165 0.66 -4.22 -0.19
CA ARG A 165 0.72 -5.35 0.74
C ARG A 165 0.60 -4.92 2.20
N ALA A 166 1.19 -3.77 2.58
CA ALA A 166 1.00 -3.23 3.93
C ALA A 166 -0.49 -2.94 4.21
N ALA A 167 -1.21 -2.36 3.24
CA ALA A 167 -2.65 -2.13 3.35
C ALA A 167 -3.43 -3.43 3.50
N ALA A 168 -3.10 -4.46 2.70
CA ALA A 168 -3.73 -5.78 2.77
C ALA A 168 -3.53 -6.44 4.15
N TYR A 169 -2.29 -6.45 4.65
CA TYR A 169 -1.97 -7.04 5.95
C TYR A 169 -2.60 -6.28 7.12
N VAL A 170 -2.62 -4.95 7.05
CA VAL A 170 -3.31 -4.12 8.05
C VAL A 170 -4.80 -4.45 8.04
N ALA A 171 -5.45 -4.43 6.87
CA ALA A 171 -6.88 -4.71 6.73
C ALA A 171 -7.25 -6.11 7.26
N GLY A 172 -6.51 -7.16 6.85
CA GLY A 172 -6.73 -8.52 7.33
C GLY A 172 -6.52 -8.67 8.83
N SER A 173 -5.44 -8.08 9.38
CA SER A 173 -5.11 -8.20 10.80
C SER A 173 -6.09 -7.48 11.73
N VAL A 174 -6.65 -6.33 11.31
CA VAL A 174 -7.69 -5.64 12.07
C VAL A 174 -9.08 -6.23 11.88
N GLY A 175 -9.25 -7.17 10.96
CA GLY A 175 -10.55 -7.77 10.63
C GLY A 175 -11.46 -6.79 9.88
N SER A 176 -10.90 -6.01 8.95
CA SER A 176 -11.69 -5.11 8.12
C SER A 176 -12.56 -5.88 7.14
N ASP A 177 -13.79 -5.42 6.91
CA ASP A 177 -14.64 -5.98 5.87
C ASP A 177 -14.17 -5.63 4.45
N LYS A 178 -13.53 -4.47 4.30
CA LYS A 178 -13.17 -3.91 2.98
C LYS A 178 -11.73 -3.39 2.96
N VAL A 179 -11.07 -3.52 1.83
CA VAL A 179 -9.82 -2.80 1.52
C VAL A 179 -9.93 -2.13 0.16
N LEU A 180 -9.55 -0.84 0.05
CA LEU A 180 -9.61 -0.07 -1.18
C LEU A 180 -8.20 0.30 -1.63
N PHE A 181 -7.83 -0.11 -2.84
CA PHE A 181 -6.59 0.28 -3.50
C PHE A 181 -6.87 1.43 -4.46
N ILE A 182 -6.64 2.65 -4.00
CA ILE A 182 -6.83 3.87 -4.80
C ILE A 182 -5.63 4.06 -5.73
N THR A 183 -5.90 4.19 -7.03
CA THR A 183 -4.91 4.25 -8.11
C THR A 183 -5.28 5.35 -9.12
N ASN A 184 -4.60 5.40 -10.26
CA ASN A 184 -4.83 6.36 -11.33
C ASN A 184 -5.55 5.74 -12.56
N VAL A 185 -6.11 4.55 -12.39
CA VAL A 185 -6.91 3.85 -13.41
C VAL A 185 -8.23 3.39 -12.80
N ASP A 186 -9.27 3.24 -13.61
CA ASP A 186 -10.63 2.96 -13.17
C ASP A 186 -10.82 1.55 -12.56
N GLY A 187 -9.83 0.69 -12.71
CA GLY A 187 -9.84 -0.68 -12.21
C GLY A 187 -8.85 -1.55 -12.97
N LEU A 188 -9.02 -2.85 -12.91
CA LEU A 188 -8.31 -3.77 -13.77
C LEU A 188 -8.88 -3.67 -15.18
N LEU A 189 -8.03 -3.35 -16.15
CA LEU A 189 -8.39 -3.33 -17.57
C LEU A 189 -8.02 -4.65 -18.22
N MET A 190 -8.95 -5.23 -18.98
CA MET A 190 -8.74 -6.32 -19.92
C MET A 190 -9.39 -5.93 -21.24
N ASP A 191 -8.64 -6.00 -22.33
CA ASP A 191 -9.09 -5.59 -23.65
C ASP A 191 -9.66 -4.16 -23.68
N ASP A 192 -8.99 -3.23 -22.95
CA ASP A 192 -9.36 -1.83 -22.75
C ASP A 192 -10.70 -1.59 -22.01
N GLU A 193 -11.33 -2.63 -21.49
CA GLU A 193 -12.53 -2.53 -20.65
C GLU A 193 -12.23 -2.81 -19.18
N VAL A 194 -12.93 -2.10 -18.27
CA VAL A 194 -12.82 -2.35 -16.83
C VAL A 194 -13.52 -3.65 -16.50
N VAL A 195 -12.79 -4.55 -15.84
CA VAL A 195 -13.36 -5.77 -15.26
C VAL A 195 -14.08 -5.39 -13.96
N PRO A 196 -15.43 -5.38 -13.91
CA PRO A 196 -16.13 -4.84 -12.74
C PRO A 196 -16.02 -5.75 -11.51
N LYS A 197 -15.92 -7.06 -11.74
CA LYS A 197 -15.91 -8.03 -10.64
C LYS A 197 -15.08 -9.26 -10.98
N LEU A 198 -14.39 -9.79 -9.97
CA LEU A 198 -13.65 -11.05 -10.01
C LEU A 198 -13.89 -11.83 -8.71
N THR A 199 -13.93 -13.15 -8.83
CA THR A 199 -13.75 -13.99 -7.66
C THR A 199 -12.26 -14.06 -7.26
N LEU A 200 -11.98 -14.44 -6.02
CA LEU A 200 -10.61 -14.68 -5.53
C LEU A 200 -9.87 -15.67 -6.42
N ALA A 201 -10.54 -16.74 -6.87
CA ALA A 201 -9.95 -17.75 -7.75
C ALA A 201 -9.56 -17.14 -9.11
N GLN A 202 -10.46 -16.39 -9.75
CA GLN A 202 -10.20 -15.70 -11.01
C GLN A 202 -9.04 -14.70 -10.87
N ALA A 203 -9.01 -13.92 -9.80
CA ALA A 203 -7.94 -12.95 -9.54
C ALA A 203 -6.57 -13.64 -9.41
N LYS A 204 -6.49 -14.78 -8.73
CA LYS A 204 -5.26 -15.58 -8.64
C LYS A 204 -4.82 -16.15 -9.99
N GLU A 205 -5.76 -16.59 -10.82
CA GLU A 205 -5.49 -17.15 -12.15
C GLU A 205 -4.97 -16.09 -13.14
N ILE A 206 -5.62 -14.92 -13.19
CA ILE A 206 -5.27 -13.89 -14.16
C ILE A 206 -4.00 -13.11 -13.79
N ARG A 207 -3.61 -13.06 -12.50
CA ARG A 207 -2.47 -12.28 -12.02
C ARG A 207 -1.19 -12.43 -12.84
N PRO A 208 -0.74 -13.64 -13.23
CA PRO A 208 0.48 -13.78 -14.03
C PRO A 208 0.43 -13.16 -15.42
N LYS A 209 -0.78 -12.84 -15.91
CA LYS A 209 -1.04 -12.26 -17.25
C LYS A 209 -1.14 -10.74 -17.20
N ILE A 210 -1.14 -10.14 -16.00
CA ILE A 210 -1.35 -8.70 -15.79
C ILE A 210 -0.02 -7.95 -15.79
N GLY A 211 -0.02 -6.75 -16.36
CA GLY A 211 1.15 -5.89 -16.41
C GLY A 211 1.61 -5.33 -15.06
N PRO A 212 2.85 -4.82 -15.02
CA PRO A 212 3.46 -4.28 -13.81
C PRO A 212 2.62 -3.17 -13.16
N GLY A 213 2.54 -3.16 -11.84
CA GLY A 213 1.77 -2.20 -11.07
C GLY A 213 0.39 -2.75 -10.69
N MET A 214 -0.45 -3.08 -11.64
CA MET A 214 -1.75 -3.71 -11.38
C MET A 214 -1.58 -5.12 -10.79
N GLU A 215 -0.60 -5.89 -11.26
CA GLU A 215 -0.25 -7.21 -10.69
C GLU A 215 -0.04 -7.14 -9.16
N LYS A 216 0.60 -6.07 -8.65
CA LYS A 216 0.81 -5.88 -7.21
C LYS A 216 -0.49 -5.65 -6.46
N LYS A 217 -1.43 -4.88 -7.04
CA LYS A 217 -2.73 -4.62 -6.43
C LYS A 217 -3.58 -5.89 -6.40
N ILE A 218 -3.58 -6.67 -7.48
CA ILE A 218 -4.25 -7.97 -7.50
C ILE A 218 -3.63 -8.91 -6.46
N LEU A 219 -2.29 -8.95 -6.35
CA LEU A 219 -1.62 -9.74 -5.31
C LEU A 219 -2.07 -9.30 -3.90
N ALA A 220 -2.03 -8.00 -3.63
CA ALA A 220 -2.43 -7.47 -2.32
C ALA A 220 -3.93 -7.72 -2.04
N SER A 221 -4.79 -7.58 -3.05
CA SER A 221 -6.21 -7.91 -2.94
C SER A 221 -6.41 -9.38 -2.56
N THR A 222 -5.73 -10.30 -3.26
CA THR A 222 -5.85 -11.74 -2.95
C THR A 222 -5.28 -12.08 -1.56
N GLU A 223 -4.18 -11.45 -1.14
CA GLU A 223 -3.63 -11.62 0.21
C GLU A 223 -4.62 -11.10 1.28
N ALA A 224 -5.27 -9.96 1.06
CA ALA A 224 -6.27 -9.43 1.98
C ALA A 224 -7.47 -10.39 2.14
N LEU A 225 -8.00 -10.91 1.04
CA LEU A 225 -9.09 -11.88 1.07
C LEU A 225 -8.67 -13.18 1.77
N ASP A 226 -7.48 -13.71 1.47
CA ASP A 226 -6.94 -14.91 2.16
C ASP A 226 -6.80 -14.70 3.68
N MET A 227 -6.69 -13.43 4.14
CA MET A 227 -6.68 -13.04 5.56
C MET A 227 -8.08 -12.72 6.14
N GLY A 228 -9.16 -12.93 5.38
CA GLY A 228 -10.53 -12.79 5.85
C GLY A 228 -11.21 -11.46 5.53
N VAL A 229 -10.58 -10.55 4.80
CA VAL A 229 -11.25 -9.37 4.23
C VAL A 229 -12.32 -9.85 3.25
N LYS A 230 -13.52 -9.29 3.29
CA LYS A 230 -14.65 -9.75 2.46
C LYS A 230 -14.54 -9.26 1.02
N GLN A 231 -14.14 -7.99 0.84
CA GLN A 231 -14.07 -7.35 -0.47
C GLN A 231 -12.80 -6.49 -0.59
N ALA A 232 -12.13 -6.59 -1.74
CA ALA A 232 -11.05 -5.71 -2.13
C ALA A 232 -11.45 -4.91 -3.37
N PHE A 233 -11.24 -3.61 -3.34
CA PHE A 233 -11.61 -2.69 -4.41
C PHE A 233 -10.38 -2.08 -5.04
N ILE A 234 -10.38 -1.91 -6.37
CA ILE A 234 -9.39 -1.14 -7.10
C ILE A 234 -10.14 -0.03 -7.83
N ALA A 235 -9.86 1.24 -7.47
CA ALA A 235 -10.61 2.38 -7.96
C ALA A 235 -9.71 3.57 -8.28
N ASN A 236 -10.21 4.47 -9.14
CA ASN A 236 -9.49 5.65 -9.60
C ASN A 236 -9.66 6.83 -8.64
N GLY A 237 -8.57 7.21 -7.97
CA GLY A 237 -8.55 8.36 -7.05
C GLY A 237 -8.64 9.73 -7.73
N GLN A 238 -8.63 9.79 -9.07
CA GLN A 238 -8.82 11.04 -9.84
C GLN A 238 -10.27 11.30 -10.20
N LYS A 239 -11.17 10.37 -9.88
CA LYS A 239 -12.62 10.51 -10.06
C LYS A 239 -13.26 11.16 -8.84
N GLU A 240 -14.46 11.65 -9.03
CA GLU A 240 -15.24 12.25 -7.95
C GLU A 240 -15.69 11.18 -6.94
N ASN A 241 -15.56 11.49 -5.65
CA ASN A 241 -15.97 10.62 -4.52
C ASN A 241 -15.48 9.17 -4.67
N PRO A 242 -14.16 8.93 -4.84
CA PRO A 242 -13.65 7.64 -5.29
C PRO A 242 -13.88 6.50 -4.28
N ILE A 243 -14.08 6.81 -3.01
CA ILE A 243 -14.29 5.81 -1.95
C ILE A 243 -15.76 5.37 -1.93
N SER A 244 -16.68 6.30 -1.80
CA SER A 244 -18.11 5.99 -1.77
C SER A 244 -18.60 5.41 -3.09
N THR A 245 -18.08 5.88 -4.23
CA THR A 245 -18.38 5.32 -5.56
C THR A 245 -17.90 3.86 -5.66
N ALA A 246 -16.68 3.57 -5.22
CA ALA A 246 -16.16 2.20 -5.22
C ALA A 246 -16.96 1.28 -4.28
N ILE A 247 -17.30 1.75 -3.08
CA ILE A 247 -18.13 0.97 -2.13
C ILE A 247 -19.53 0.69 -2.70
N ALA A 248 -20.06 1.58 -3.55
CA ALA A 248 -21.29 1.36 -4.29
C ALA A 248 -21.13 0.42 -5.51
N HIS A 249 -19.94 -0.15 -5.71
CA HIS A 249 -19.60 -1.03 -6.84
C HIS A 249 -19.67 -0.33 -8.21
N ASP A 250 -19.43 0.98 -8.25
CA ASP A 250 -19.41 1.75 -9.48
C ASP A 250 -17.97 2.21 -9.83
N ASN A 251 -17.66 2.18 -11.12
CA ASN A 251 -16.36 2.61 -11.67
C ASN A 251 -15.13 2.03 -10.93
N CYS A 252 -15.16 0.74 -10.63
CA CYS A 252 -14.08 0.04 -9.94
C CYS A 252 -14.01 -1.44 -10.33
N THR A 253 -12.94 -2.12 -9.93
CA THR A 253 -12.89 -3.58 -9.90
C THR A 253 -13.09 -4.05 -8.46
N VAL A 254 -14.04 -4.94 -8.24
CA VAL A 254 -14.27 -5.61 -6.95
C VAL A 254 -13.74 -7.03 -7.02
N ILE A 255 -13.00 -7.44 -5.99
CA ILE A 255 -12.53 -8.83 -5.82
C ILE A 255 -13.12 -9.34 -4.51
N GLU A 256 -13.81 -10.48 -4.55
CA GLU A 256 -14.47 -11.06 -3.39
C GLU A 256 -14.42 -12.59 -3.41
N HIS A 257 -14.82 -13.21 -2.30
CA HIS A 257 -15.07 -14.65 -2.28
C HIS A 257 -16.29 -14.99 -3.17
N GLU A 258 -16.46 -16.25 -3.49
CA GLU A 258 -17.62 -16.72 -4.26
C GLU A 258 -18.94 -16.46 -3.53
#